data_b2b543ca9076457caa2fdc5c230ab464
#
_entry.id   b2b543ca9076457caa2fdc5c230ab464
#
_cell.length_a   1.000
_cell.length_b   1.000
_cell.length_c   1.000
_cell.angle_alpha   90.00
_cell.angle_beta   90.00
_cell.angle_gamma   90.00
#
_symmetry.space_group_name_H-M   'P 1'
#
loop_
_entity.id
_entity.type
_entity.pdbx_description
1 polymer ?
#
loop_
_entity_poly.entity_id
_entity_poly.type
_entity_poly.pdbx_seq_one_letter_code
_entity_poly.pdbx_strand_id
1 'polypeptide(L)'
;MLGKTAAHIFWMFRYLERCENTARIINASHFISLTQKQNITNQWDSILNVGGNKSFFLSKYGEVKKSTVINFTLRDKTNPSSVLSLIGNARQNARVVRNNLTKEVFETINETYHILSNIFKRPINEKNLLNTLSIISTKCQLARGTLHGTMLRDDTYILARMGTFIERADNTSRILDIKYYVLLPSVGFVGSNVDNAQWENILRSVSAYRSYNWLNEYEFNPSGICKYLILDERLPRSLIFCNLSIYENLVAISKYYDKNFKSLIRSEKFYEEMLNLTIEKVFEEGLHEFLVRYLKNLFILSTIIETDFRFYK
;
A
#
# COMPACT_ATOMS: atom_id res chain seq x y z
N MET A 1 -13.97 -0.69 23.09
CA MET A 1 -14.25 -1.70 22.00
C MET A 1 -13.69 -3.05 22.38
N LEU A 2 -14.34 -4.15 21.99
CA LEU A 2 -13.81 -5.51 22.15
C LEU A 2 -12.62 -5.74 21.20
N GLY A 3 -11.59 -6.48 21.64
CA GLY A 3 -10.37 -6.69 20.86
C GLY A 3 -10.60 -7.30 19.47
N LYS A 4 -11.49 -8.30 19.36
CA LYS A 4 -11.88 -8.88 18.06
C LYS A 4 -12.55 -7.87 17.13
N THR A 5 -13.39 -6.98 17.65
CA THR A 5 -14.02 -5.91 16.84
C THR A 5 -12.95 -4.94 16.31
N ALA A 6 -12.01 -4.54 17.17
CA ALA A 6 -10.87 -3.71 16.78
C ALA A 6 -10.04 -4.37 15.67
N ALA A 7 -9.73 -5.66 15.81
CA ALA A 7 -9.02 -6.44 14.81
C ALA A 7 -9.73 -6.43 13.45
N HIS A 8 -11.03 -6.72 13.44
CA HIS A 8 -11.81 -6.77 12.19
C HIS A 8 -11.83 -5.42 11.48
N ILE A 9 -11.97 -4.30 12.22
CA ILE A 9 -11.97 -2.95 11.64
C ILE A 9 -10.59 -2.61 11.07
N PHE A 10 -9.55 -2.79 11.86
CA PHE A 10 -8.17 -2.52 11.46
C PHE A 10 -7.76 -3.31 10.21
N TRP A 11 -7.95 -4.63 10.21
CA TRP A 11 -7.61 -5.48 9.08
C TRP A 11 -8.49 -5.26 7.85
N MET A 12 -9.77 -4.90 8.03
CA MET A 12 -10.67 -4.56 6.92
C MET A 12 -10.10 -3.42 6.08
N PHE A 13 -9.63 -2.35 6.71
CA PHE A 13 -9.07 -1.21 6.00
C PHE A 13 -7.64 -1.45 5.50
N ARG A 14 -6.87 -2.31 6.16
CA ARG A 14 -5.62 -2.84 5.58
C ARG A 14 -5.87 -3.60 4.28
N TYR A 15 -6.85 -4.49 4.26
CA TYR A 15 -7.20 -5.25 3.04
C TYR A 15 -7.66 -4.34 1.90
N LEU A 16 -8.49 -3.34 2.17
CA LEU A 16 -8.94 -2.37 1.16
C LEU A 16 -7.77 -1.55 0.59
N GLU A 17 -6.87 -1.05 1.43
CA GLU A 17 -5.70 -0.31 0.98
C GLU A 17 -4.77 -1.22 0.16
N ARG A 18 -4.56 -2.49 0.57
CA ARG A 18 -3.77 -3.47 -0.17
C ARG A 18 -4.37 -3.81 -1.52
N CYS A 19 -5.68 -3.93 -1.64
CA CYS A 19 -6.36 -4.12 -2.93
C CYS A 19 -6.01 -2.99 -3.92
N GLU A 20 -6.13 -1.73 -3.47
CA GLU A 20 -5.79 -0.57 -4.30
C GLU A 20 -4.30 -0.56 -4.65
N ASN A 21 -3.44 -0.83 -3.68
CA ASN A 21 -2.00 -0.84 -3.87
C ASN A 21 -1.57 -1.91 -4.89
N THR A 22 -2.16 -3.10 -4.84
CA THR A 22 -1.94 -4.15 -5.84
C THR A 22 -2.33 -3.67 -7.25
N ALA A 23 -3.48 -3.01 -7.39
CA ALA A 23 -3.90 -2.47 -8.68
C ALA A 23 -2.92 -1.40 -9.20
N ARG A 24 -2.41 -0.53 -8.32
CA ARG A 24 -1.43 0.52 -8.65
C ARG A 24 -0.10 -0.06 -9.12
N ILE A 25 0.43 -1.07 -8.41
CA ILE A 25 1.68 -1.74 -8.77
C ILE A 25 1.56 -2.41 -10.14
N ILE A 26 0.46 -3.15 -10.39
CA ILE A 26 0.22 -3.79 -11.70
C ILE A 26 0.11 -2.75 -12.81
N ASN A 27 -0.59 -1.63 -12.54
CA ASN A 27 -0.73 -0.54 -13.52
C ASN A 27 0.63 0.07 -13.88
N ALA A 28 1.47 0.38 -12.89
CA ALA A 28 2.81 0.90 -13.10
C ALA A 28 3.68 -0.09 -13.91
N SER A 29 3.69 -1.36 -13.52
CA SER A 29 4.44 -2.41 -14.24
C SER A 29 3.93 -2.63 -15.66
N HIS A 30 2.62 -2.50 -15.89
CA HIS A 30 2.05 -2.57 -17.25
C HIS A 30 2.60 -1.43 -18.12
N PHE A 31 2.60 -0.18 -17.65
CA PHE A 31 3.13 0.94 -18.42
C PHE A 31 4.65 0.83 -18.64
N ILE A 32 5.42 0.39 -17.64
CA ILE A 32 6.86 0.13 -17.81
C ILE A 32 7.08 -0.92 -18.92
N SER A 33 6.27 -1.99 -18.95
CA SER A 33 6.39 -3.05 -19.95
C SER A 33 6.10 -2.59 -21.39
N LEU A 34 5.37 -1.50 -21.58
CA LEU A 34 5.10 -0.91 -22.89
C LEU A 34 6.28 -0.05 -23.42
N THR A 35 7.09 0.51 -22.50
CA THR A 35 8.20 1.39 -22.84
C THR A 35 9.52 0.63 -23.03
N GLN A 36 9.64 -0.60 -22.53
CA GLN A 36 10.86 -1.41 -22.59
C GLN A 36 10.64 -2.71 -23.38
N LYS A 37 11.22 -2.80 -24.57
CA LYS A 37 11.20 -4.03 -25.37
C LYS A 37 12.13 -5.14 -24.85
N GLN A 38 13.12 -4.81 -24.02
CA GLN A 38 14.07 -5.75 -23.40
C GLN A 38 13.85 -5.83 -21.89
N ASN A 39 13.84 -7.04 -21.33
CA ASN A 39 13.64 -7.35 -19.88
C ASN A 39 12.20 -7.35 -19.36
N ILE A 40 11.20 -7.68 -20.16
CA ILE A 40 9.79 -7.79 -19.72
C ILE A 40 9.62 -8.77 -18.55
N THR A 41 10.39 -9.83 -18.49
CA THR A 41 10.33 -10.87 -17.44
C THR A 41 10.68 -10.31 -16.06
N ASN A 42 11.71 -9.46 -15.97
CA ASN A 42 12.16 -8.89 -14.69
C ASN A 42 11.14 -7.98 -14.03
N GLN A 43 10.31 -7.29 -14.80
CA GLN A 43 9.30 -6.37 -14.27
C GLN A 43 8.12 -7.10 -13.61
N TRP A 44 7.69 -8.22 -14.21
CA TRP A 44 6.61 -9.05 -13.62
C TRP A 44 7.11 -9.86 -12.44
N ASP A 45 8.39 -10.21 -12.45
CA ASP A 45 9.09 -10.83 -11.32
C ASP A 45 9.15 -9.89 -10.10
N SER A 46 9.39 -8.60 -10.31
CA SER A 46 9.43 -7.62 -9.22
C SER A 46 8.10 -7.51 -8.47
N ILE A 47 6.95 -7.64 -9.15
CA ILE A 47 5.63 -7.67 -8.48
C ILE A 47 5.54 -8.83 -7.49
N LEU A 48 6.04 -10.00 -7.87
CA LEU A 48 6.03 -11.19 -7.01
C LEU A 48 6.99 -11.04 -5.81
N ASN A 49 8.15 -10.40 -6.03
CA ASN A 49 9.11 -10.10 -4.97
C ASN A 49 8.52 -9.11 -3.95
N VAL A 50 7.96 -8.00 -4.41
CA VAL A 50 7.29 -7.00 -3.58
C VAL A 50 6.14 -7.61 -2.78
N GLY A 51 5.36 -8.49 -3.40
CA GLY A 51 4.28 -9.22 -2.74
C GLY A 51 4.73 -10.30 -1.75
N GLY A 52 6.02 -10.68 -1.76
CA GLY A 52 6.55 -11.78 -0.94
C GLY A 52 6.03 -13.17 -1.34
N ASN A 53 5.47 -13.32 -2.55
CA ASN A 53 4.77 -14.53 -3.00
C ASN A 53 5.48 -15.28 -4.12
N LYS A 54 6.74 -14.91 -4.44
CA LYS A 54 7.45 -15.48 -5.60
C LYS A 54 7.65 -16.99 -5.51
N SER A 55 8.10 -17.51 -4.38
CA SER A 55 8.32 -18.95 -4.20
C SER A 55 7.01 -19.74 -4.35
N PHE A 56 5.94 -19.25 -3.76
CA PHE A 56 4.61 -19.86 -3.91
C PHE A 56 4.09 -19.80 -5.35
N PHE A 57 4.29 -18.66 -6.02
CA PHE A 57 3.94 -18.53 -7.45
C PHE A 57 4.71 -19.53 -8.32
N LEU A 58 6.04 -19.61 -8.15
CA LEU A 58 6.89 -20.51 -8.94
C LEU A 58 6.55 -22.00 -8.71
N SER A 59 6.23 -22.38 -7.46
CA SER A 59 5.80 -23.76 -7.16
C SER A 59 4.50 -24.14 -7.88
N LYS A 60 3.63 -23.15 -8.18
CA LYS A 60 2.33 -23.39 -8.83
C LYS A 60 2.35 -23.24 -10.34
N TYR A 61 3.07 -22.24 -10.86
CA TYR A 61 3.03 -21.83 -12.27
C TYR A 61 4.32 -22.11 -13.04
N GLY A 62 5.40 -22.43 -12.36
CA GLY A 62 6.73 -22.77 -12.92
C GLY A 62 7.50 -21.56 -13.45
N GLU A 63 6.92 -20.77 -14.33
CA GLU A 63 7.58 -19.63 -14.98
C GLU A 63 6.81 -18.33 -14.85
N VAL A 64 7.53 -17.20 -14.88
CA VAL A 64 6.96 -15.85 -14.76
C VAL A 64 6.50 -15.37 -16.13
N LYS A 65 5.17 -15.38 -16.34
CA LYS A 65 4.52 -14.77 -17.52
C LYS A 65 3.57 -13.66 -17.08
N LYS A 66 3.52 -12.57 -17.82
CA LYS A 66 2.61 -11.43 -17.58
C LYS A 66 1.18 -11.88 -17.24
N SER A 67 0.59 -12.72 -18.08
CA SER A 67 -0.80 -13.18 -17.90
C SER A 67 -1.02 -14.01 -16.64
N THR A 68 -0.05 -14.87 -16.27
CA THR A 68 -0.13 -15.69 -15.05
C THR A 68 0.07 -14.83 -13.80
N VAL A 69 1.02 -13.87 -13.80
CA VAL A 69 1.23 -12.94 -12.68
C VAL A 69 -0.01 -12.08 -12.44
N ILE A 70 -0.59 -11.51 -13.50
CA ILE A 70 -1.82 -10.70 -13.40
C ILE A 70 -2.96 -11.52 -12.78
N ASN A 71 -3.20 -12.73 -13.29
CA ASN A 71 -4.29 -13.57 -12.78
C ASN A 71 -4.02 -14.10 -11.37
N PHE A 72 -2.78 -14.40 -11.02
CA PHE A 72 -2.37 -14.81 -9.68
C PHE A 72 -2.60 -13.68 -8.66
N THR A 73 -2.20 -12.46 -8.99
CA THR A 73 -2.31 -11.31 -8.09
C THR A 73 -3.73 -10.74 -8.00
N LEU A 74 -4.54 -10.85 -9.05
CA LEU A 74 -5.90 -10.31 -9.05
C LEU A 74 -6.97 -11.29 -8.59
N ARG A 75 -6.91 -12.56 -9.04
CA ARG A 75 -8.07 -13.46 -8.92
C ARG A 75 -7.82 -14.86 -8.37
N ASP A 76 -6.58 -15.26 -8.17
CA ASP A 76 -6.27 -16.60 -7.67
C ASP A 76 -6.68 -16.73 -6.20
N LYS A 77 -7.67 -17.55 -5.91
CA LYS A 77 -8.18 -17.80 -4.55
C LYS A 77 -7.17 -18.52 -3.64
N THR A 78 -6.19 -19.20 -4.22
CA THR A 78 -5.14 -19.87 -3.42
C THR A 78 -4.06 -18.88 -2.97
N ASN A 79 -4.00 -17.69 -3.60
CA ASN A 79 -3.16 -16.59 -3.16
C ASN A 79 -3.94 -15.77 -2.11
N PRO A 80 -3.55 -15.81 -0.82
CA PRO A 80 -4.23 -15.05 0.23
C PRO A 80 -4.11 -13.53 0.04
N SER A 81 -3.11 -13.09 -0.74
CA SER A 81 -2.86 -11.68 -1.08
C SER A 81 -3.44 -11.28 -2.45
N SER A 82 -4.21 -12.14 -3.13
CA SER A 82 -4.91 -11.72 -4.35
C SER A 82 -6.01 -10.71 -4.02
N VAL A 83 -6.31 -9.80 -4.96
CA VAL A 83 -7.37 -8.80 -4.78
C VAL A 83 -8.71 -9.47 -4.45
N LEU A 84 -9.03 -10.61 -5.07
CA LEU A 84 -10.25 -11.36 -4.77
C LEU A 84 -10.28 -11.87 -3.32
N SER A 85 -9.16 -12.42 -2.83
CA SER A 85 -9.06 -12.90 -1.43
C SER A 85 -9.12 -11.73 -0.46
N LEU A 86 -8.40 -10.64 -0.73
CA LEU A 86 -8.36 -9.44 0.11
C LEU A 86 -9.74 -8.79 0.26
N ILE A 87 -10.47 -8.58 -0.86
CA ILE A 87 -11.80 -7.98 -0.79
C ILE A 87 -12.82 -8.92 -0.14
N GLY A 88 -12.63 -10.24 -0.29
CA GLY A 88 -13.40 -11.25 0.42
C GLY A 88 -13.22 -11.15 1.93
N ASN A 89 -11.97 -11.03 2.40
CA ASN A 89 -11.62 -10.85 3.80
C ASN A 89 -12.13 -9.50 4.35
N ALA A 90 -11.99 -8.42 3.58
CA ALA A 90 -12.54 -7.12 3.96
C ALA A 90 -14.06 -7.18 4.15
N ARG A 91 -14.79 -7.82 3.23
CA ARG A 91 -16.23 -8.03 3.36
C ARG A 91 -16.60 -8.91 4.57
N GLN A 92 -15.86 -9.98 4.80
CA GLN A 92 -16.11 -10.86 5.96
C GLN A 92 -15.94 -10.08 7.27
N ASN A 93 -14.89 -9.27 7.37
CA ASN A 93 -14.68 -8.39 8.50
C ASN A 93 -15.81 -7.36 8.64
N ALA A 94 -16.24 -6.73 7.55
CA ALA A 94 -17.36 -5.78 7.56
C ALA A 94 -18.68 -6.43 8.06
N ARG A 95 -18.93 -7.70 7.72
CA ARG A 95 -20.10 -8.42 8.20
C ARG A 95 -20.08 -8.66 9.71
N VAL A 96 -18.91 -8.98 10.26
CA VAL A 96 -18.74 -9.22 11.70
C VAL A 96 -18.98 -7.93 12.50
N VAL A 97 -18.47 -6.80 12.00
CA VAL A 97 -18.58 -5.50 12.69
C VAL A 97 -19.69 -4.60 12.14
N ARG A 98 -20.71 -5.17 11.50
CA ARG A 98 -21.74 -4.41 10.80
C ARG A 98 -22.40 -3.33 11.67
N ASN A 99 -22.61 -3.61 12.93
CA ASN A 99 -23.26 -2.68 13.88
C ASN A 99 -22.34 -1.50 14.29
N ASN A 100 -21.05 -1.57 13.98
CA ASN A 100 -20.07 -0.51 14.22
C ASN A 100 -19.84 0.35 12.97
N LEU A 101 -20.44 0.00 11.84
CA LEU A 101 -20.28 0.71 10.57
C LEU A 101 -21.56 1.45 10.19
N THR A 102 -21.40 2.58 9.51
CA THR A 102 -22.54 3.19 8.82
C THR A 102 -23.03 2.29 7.69
N LYS A 103 -24.30 2.44 7.33
CA LYS A 103 -24.90 1.68 6.22
C LYS A 103 -24.10 1.85 4.94
N GLU A 104 -23.68 3.08 4.67
CA GLU A 104 -22.94 3.47 3.46
C GLU A 104 -21.57 2.78 3.37
N VAL A 105 -20.84 2.71 4.47
CA VAL A 105 -19.52 2.00 4.51
C VAL A 105 -19.73 0.51 4.27
N PHE A 106 -20.69 -0.10 4.96
CA PHE A 106 -20.97 -1.52 4.79
C PHE A 106 -21.40 -1.86 3.35
N GLU A 107 -22.37 -1.10 2.81
CA GLU A 107 -22.88 -1.32 1.44
C GLU A 107 -21.79 -1.14 0.39
N THR A 108 -20.95 -0.11 0.52
CA THR A 108 -19.83 0.13 -0.40
C THR A 108 -18.86 -1.05 -0.44
N ILE A 109 -18.49 -1.59 0.72
CA ILE A 109 -17.58 -2.76 0.78
C ILE A 109 -18.24 -4.02 0.21
N ASN A 110 -19.52 -4.25 0.55
CA ASN A 110 -20.28 -5.39 0.06
C ASN A 110 -20.48 -5.33 -1.46
N GLU A 111 -20.86 -4.18 -2.00
CA GLU A 111 -20.99 -3.96 -3.44
C GLU A 111 -19.65 -4.16 -4.17
N THR A 112 -18.56 -3.60 -3.63
CA THR A 112 -17.21 -3.78 -4.17
C THR A 112 -16.85 -5.25 -4.32
N TYR A 113 -17.13 -6.06 -3.28
CA TYR A 113 -16.92 -7.51 -3.35
C TYR A 113 -17.74 -8.16 -4.47
N HIS A 114 -19.01 -7.82 -4.62
CA HIS A 114 -19.86 -8.44 -5.66
C HIS A 114 -19.41 -8.05 -7.07
N ILE A 115 -19.06 -6.79 -7.29
CA ILE A 115 -18.55 -6.30 -8.58
C ILE A 115 -17.24 -7.01 -8.94
N LEU A 116 -16.25 -7.01 -8.04
CA LEU A 116 -14.96 -7.63 -8.29
C LEU A 116 -15.07 -9.16 -8.44
N SER A 117 -15.88 -9.81 -7.60
CA SER A 117 -16.13 -11.26 -7.72
C SER A 117 -16.74 -11.62 -9.08
N ASN A 118 -17.62 -10.77 -9.63
CA ASN A 118 -18.19 -10.99 -10.96
C ASN A 118 -17.17 -10.81 -12.07
N ILE A 119 -16.35 -9.74 -12.02
CA ILE A 119 -15.26 -9.49 -12.96
C ILE A 119 -14.29 -10.68 -12.98
N PHE A 120 -13.92 -11.17 -11.80
CA PHE A 120 -12.91 -12.22 -11.63
C PHE A 120 -13.41 -13.65 -11.93
N LYS A 121 -14.67 -13.85 -12.32
CA LYS A 121 -15.14 -15.13 -12.87
C LYS A 121 -14.38 -15.52 -14.13
N ARG A 122 -13.93 -14.55 -14.91
CA ARG A 122 -13.17 -14.75 -16.15
C ARG A 122 -11.72 -14.30 -15.98
N PRO A 123 -10.77 -14.90 -16.73
CA PRO A 123 -9.39 -14.44 -16.74
C PRO A 123 -9.29 -12.96 -17.18
N ILE A 124 -8.36 -12.25 -16.54
CA ILE A 124 -8.02 -10.89 -16.92
C ILE A 124 -6.99 -10.94 -18.04
N ASN A 125 -7.33 -10.29 -19.15
CA ASN A 125 -6.49 -10.16 -20.34
C ASN A 125 -6.13 -8.68 -20.59
N GLU A 126 -5.29 -8.40 -21.58
CA GLU A 126 -4.84 -7.04 -21.89
C GLU A 126 -5.97 -6.06 -22.20
N LYS A 127 -7.05 -6.53 -22.87
CA LYS A 127 -8.16 -5.66 -23.27
C LYS A 127 -8.96 -5.13 -22.08
N ASN A 128 -9.08 -5.92 -21.02
CA ASN A 128 -9.88 -5.54 -19.83
C ASN A 128 -9.03 -5.17 -18.61
N LEU A 129 -7.68 -5.28 -18.68
CA LEU A 129 -6.78 -5.04 -17.56
C LEU A 129 -6.95 -3.63 -16.99
N LEU A 130 -6.72 -2.59 -17.80
CA LEU A 130 -6.74 -1.19 -17.32
C LEU A 130 -8.09 -0.79 -16.72
N ASN A 131 -9.19 -1.23 -17.34
CA ASN A 131 -10.53 -0.99 -16.80
C ASN A 131 -10.73 -1.71 -15.45
N THR A 132 -10.26 -2.95 -15.33
CA THR A 132 -10.33 -3.71 -14.07
C THR A 132 -9.54 -3.02 -12.96
N LEU A 133 -8.31 -2.56 -13.24
CA LEU A 133 -7.47 -1.85 -12.28
C LEU A 133 -8.10 -0.52 -11.85
N SER A 134 -8.72 0.21 -12.78
CA SER A 134 -9.47 1.43 -12.50
C SER A 134 -10.65 1.16 -11.56
N ILE A 135 -11.44 0.12 -11.82
CA ILE A 135 -12.59 -0.26 -10.98
C ILE A 135 -12.11 -0.60 -9.56
N ILE A 136 -11.04 -1.39 -9.41
CA ILE A 136 -10.48 -1.73 -8.09
C ILE A 136 -10.11 -0.45 -7.33
N SER A 137 -9.33 0.43 -7.98
CA SER A 137 -8.88 1.68 -7.36
C SER A 137 -10.05 2.58 -6.95
N THR A 138 -11.00 2.81 -7.86
CA THR A 138 -12.17 3.68 -7.61
C THR A 138 -13.04 3.14 -6.47
N LYS A 139 -13.30 1.84 -6.43
CA LYS A 139 -14.13 1.23 -5.37
C LYS A 139 -13.44 1.25 -4.01
N CYS A 140 -12.12 1.02 -3.94
CA CYS A 140 -11.37 1.16 -2.69
C CYS A 140 -11.30 2.62 -2.20
N GLN A 141 -11.16 3.58 -3.12
CA GLN A 141 -11.20 5.00 -2.80
C GLN A 141 -12.58 5.42 -2.30
N LEU A 142 -13.65 4.92 -2.93
CA LEU A 142 -15.02 5.18 -2.49
C LEU A 142 -15.25 4.68 -1.06
N ALA A 143 -14.79 3.47 -0.71
CA ALA A 143 -14.93 2.93 0.64
C ALA A 143 -14.25 3.81 1.69
N ARG A 144 -13.04 4.35 1.40
CA ARG A 144 -12.38 5.31 2.29
C ARG A 144 -13.07 6.67 2.33
N GLY A 145 -13.54 7.16 1.19
CA GLY A 145 -14.31 8.39 1.11
C GLY A 145 -15.61 8.31 1.94
N THR A 146 -16.31 7.18 1.84
CA THR A 146 -17.52 6.90 2.61
C THR A 146 -17.24 6.83 4.11
N LEU A 147 -16.16 6.11 4.52
CA LEU A 147 -15.70 6.13 5.93
C LEU A 147 -15.49 7.57 6.41
N HIS A 148 -14.79 8.38 5.62
CA HIS A 148 -14.44 9.74 6.00
C HIS A 148 -15.68 10.67 6.06
N GLY A 149 -16.64 10.45 5.18
CA GLY A 149 -17.85 11.28 5.06
C GLY A 149 -18.98 10.92 6.02
N THR A 150 -19.03 9.67 6.53
CA THR A 150 -20.21 9.19 7.26
C THR A 150 -19.95 8.65 8.67
N MET A 151 -18.71 8.25 8.99
CA MET A 151 -18.39 7.67 10.29
C MET A 151 -18.14 8.74 11.36
N LEU A 152 -18.65 8.50 12.56
CA LEU A 152 -18.28 9.26 13.74
C LEU A 152 -16.77 9.12 14.01
N ARG A 153 -16.13 10.18 14.53
CA ARG A 153 -14.68 10.22 14.84
C ARG A 153 -14.37 9.53 16.17
N ASP A 154 -14.87 8.32 16.33
CA ASP A 154 -14.69 7.45 17.50
C ASP A 154 -13.51 6.47 17.30
N ASP A 155 -13.40 5.50 18.21
CA ASP A 155 -12.37 4.45 18.14
C ASP A 155 -12.48 3.57 16.90
N THR A 156 -13.67 3.35 16.34
CA THR A 156 -13.88 2.62 15.08
C THR A 156 -13.21 3.33 13.91
N TYR A 157 -13.48 4.63 13.77
CA TYR A 157 -12.87 5.46 12.74
C TYR A 157 -11.34 5.51 12.87
N ILE A 158 -10.84 5.69 14.09
CA ILE A 158 -9.41 5.79 14.37
C ILE A 158 -8.69 4.48 13.98
N LEU A 159 -9.25 3.32 14.35
CA LEU A 159 -8.67 2.01 14.00
C LEU A 159 -8.67 1.75 12.48
N ALA A 160 -9.74 2.15 11.79
CA ALA A 160 -9.81 2.07 10.33
C ALA A 160 -8.72 2.92 9.64
N ARG A 161 -8.48 4.13 10.15
CA ARG A 161 -7.41 5.00 9.66
C ARG A 161 -6.02 4.42 9.94
N MET A 162 -5.78 3.93 11.16
CA MET A 162 -4.49 3.29 11.49
C MET A 162 -4.19 2.12 10.54
N GLY A 163 -5.16 1.24 10.30
CA GLY A 163 -5.01 0.16 9.32
C GLY A 163 -4.67 0.67 7.92
N THR A 164 -5.33 1.72 7.48
CA THR A 164 -5.04 2.36 6.17
C THR A 164 -3.62 2.89 6.09
N PHE A 165 -3.14 3.65 7.08
CA PHE A 165 -1.84 4.30 7.00
C PHE A 165 -0.67 3.34 7.20
N ILE A 166 -0.81 2.31 8.03
CA ILE A 166 0.19 1.25 8.15
C ILE A 166 0.37 0.53 6.81
N GLU A 167 -0.71 0.16 6.15
CA GLU A 167 -0.64 -0.52 4.86
C GLU A 167 -0.12 0.40 3.74
N ARG A 168 -0.44 1.69 3.82
CA ARG A 168 0.03 2.69 2.87
C ARG A 168 1.52 2.94 2.98
N ALA A 169 2.05 3.05 4.20
CA ALA A 169 3.48 3.17 4.46
C ALA A 169 4.24 1.93 3.96
N ASP A 170 3.75 0.72 4.26
CA ASP A 170 4.31 -0.54 3.77
C ASP A 170 4.37 -0.55 2.24
N ASN A 171 3.28 -0.15 1.58
CA ASN A 171 3.22 -0.15 0.12
C ASN A 171 4.17 0.87 -0.52
N THR A 172 4.24 2.11 0.00
CA THR A 172 5.14 3.14 -0.55
C THR A 172 6.59 2.71 -0.41
N SER A 173 6.96 2.10 0.73
CA SER A 173 8.30 1.52 0.93
C SER A 173 8.60 0.46 -0.13
N ARG A 174 7.68 -0.47 -0.37
CA ARG A 174 7.87 -1.54 -1.36
C ARG A 174 7.91 -1.02 -2.80
N ILE A 175 7.13 0.01 -3.12
CA ILE A 175 7.16 0.65 -4.45
C ILE A 175 8.51 1.33 -4.69
N LEU A 176 9.05 2.01 -3.69
CA LEU A 176 10.40 2.59 -3.77
C LEU A 176 11.46 1.50 -3.95
N ASP A 177 11.32 0.40 -3.23
CA ASP A 177 12.26 -0.72 -3.27
C ASP A 177 12.25 -1.48 -4.61
N ILE A 178 11.17 -1.38 -5.40
CA ILE A 178 11.13 -1.92 -6.77
C ILE A 178 12.31 -1.39 -7.60
N LYS A 179 12.70 -0.14 -7.39
CA LYS A 179 13.83 0.47 -8.11
C LYS A 179 15.16 -0.26 -7.85
N TYR A 180 15.35 -0.83 -6.66
CA TYR A 180 16.50 -1.66 -6.35
C TYR A 180 16.52 -2.97 -7.16
N TYR A 181 15.34 -3.60 -7.34
CA TYR A 181 15.22 -4.85 -8.09
C TYR A 181 15.17 -4.67 -9.61
N VAL A 182 14.77 -3.49 -10.09
CA VAL A 182 14.78 -3.16 -11.53
C VAL A 182 16.17 -2.62 -11.89
N LEU A 183 17.11 -3.54 -12.11
CA LEU A 183 18.47 -3.18 -12.51
C LEU A 183 18.46 -2.41 -13.83
N LEU A 184 19.11 -1.26 -13.84
CA LEU A 184 19.52 -0.62 -15.08
C LEU A 184 20.56 -1.52 -15.79
N PRO A 185 20.56 -1.60 -17.13
CA PRO A 185 21.48 -2.46 -17.86
C PRO A 185 22.96 -2.23 -17.54
N SER A 186 23.33 -1.03 -17.13
CA SER A 186 24.66 -0.67 -16.60
C SER A 186 24.59 0.66 -15.83
N VAL A 187 25.65 1.00 -15.09
CA VAL A 187 25.81 2.27 -14.35
C VAL A 187 25.67 3.49 -15.28
N GLY A 188 26.07 3.39 -16.54
CA GLY A 188 25.93 4.47 -17.53
C GLY A 188 24.49 4.82 -17.91
N PHE A 189 23.49 4.04 -17.48
CA PHE A 189 22.08 4.35 -17.70
C PHE A 189 21.44 5.18 -16.57
N VAL A 190 22.17 5.48 -15.51
CA VAL A 190 21.69 6.41 -14.45
C VAL A 190 21.47 7.80 -15.07
N GLY A 191 20.27 8.36 -14.88
CA GLY A 191 19.87 9.64 -15.49
C GLY A 191 19.44 9.54 -16.97
N SER A 192 19.44 8.33 -17.56
CA SER A 192 18.94 8.13 -18.92
C SER A 192 17.42 8.26 -19.01
N ASN A 193 16.90 8.37 -20.25
CA ASN A 193 15.44 8.37 -20.48
C ASN A 193 14.74 7.12 -19.91
N VAL A 194 15.43 5.99 -19.85
CA VAL A 194 14.92 4.74 -19.25
C VAL A 194 14.81 4.87 -17.75
N ASP A 195 15.81 5.43 -17.10
CA ASP A 195 15.84 5.70 -15.66
C ASP A 195 14.73 6.70 -15.27
N ASN A 196 14.62 7.79 -16.01
CA ASN A 196 13.58 8.81 -15.81
C ASN A 196 12.18 8.22 -15.98
N ALA A 197 11.95 7.37 -16.99
CA ALA A 197 10.66 6.70 -17.19
C ALA A 197 10.31 5.75 -16.02
N GLN A 198 11.30 5.08 -15.42
CA GLN A 198 11.10 4.24 -14.23
C GLN A 198 10.70 5.08 -13.02
N TRP A 199 11.37 6.19 -12.76
CA TRP A 199 11.02 7.12 -11.68
C TRP A 199 9.64 7.76 -11.87
N GLU A 200 9.31 8.15 -13.10
CA GLU A 200 7.96 8.62 -13.44
C GLU A 200 6.89 7.58 -13.10
N ASN A 201 7.12 6.31 -13.42
CA ASN A 201 6.18 5.25 -13.10
C ASN A 201 6.04 5.00 -11.58
N ILE A 202 7.11 5.16 -10.81
CA ILE A 202 7.06 5.14 -9.36
C ILE A 202 6.13 6.27 -8.85
N LEU A 203 6.35 7.51 -9.29
CA LEU A 203 5.48 8.62 -8.93
C LEU A 203 4.02 8.40 -9.33
N ARG A 204 3.76 7.86 -10.53
CA ARG A 204 2.41 7.54 -11.00
C ARG A 204 1.74 6.46 -10.17
N SER A 205 2.48 5.44 -9.72
CA SER A 205 1.92 4.35 -8.91
C SER A 205 1.43 4.81 -7.54
N VAL A 206 2.02 5.86 -6.99
CA VAL A 206 1.58 6.49 -5.73
C VAL A 206 0.72 7.74 -5.92
N SER A 207 0.30 8.04 -7.16
CA SER A 207 -0.46 9.26 -7.55
C SER A 207 0.27 10.59 -7.23
N ALA A 208 1.59 10.57 -7.21
CA ALA A 208 2.42 11.72 -6.84
C ALA A 208 3.01 12.48 -8.05
N TYR A 209 2.82 11.98 -9.29
CA TYR A 209 3.46 12.54 -10.47
C TYR A 209 3.14 14.02 -10.70
N ARG A 210 1.86 14.40 -10.66
CA ARG A 210 1.47 15.80 -10.90
C ARG A 210 1.94 16.74 -9.81
N SER A 211 1.77 16.33 -8.54
CA SER A 211 2.17 17.15 -7.40
C SER A 211 3.69 17.29 -7.28
N TYR A 212 4.45 16.24 -7.64
CA TYR A 212 5.90 16.34 -7.72
C TYR A 212 6.34 17.38 -8.77
N ASN A 213 5.76 17.33 -9.99
CA ASN A 213 6.08 18.28 -11.05
C ASN A 213 5.72 19.72 -10.70
N TRP A 214 4.61 19.96 -10.00
CA TRP A 214 4.27 21.32 -9.55
C TRP A 214 5.27 21.89 -8.54
N LEU A 215 5.88 21.03 -7.72
CA LEU A 215 6.82 21.45 -6.69
C LEU A 215 8.26 21.57 -7.20
N ASN A 216 8.61 20.88 -8.28
CA ASN A 216 9.97 20.74 -8.78
C ASN A 216 10.13 21.20 -10.24
N GLU A 217 9.21 22.03 -10.76
CA GLU A 217 9.28 22.66 -12.09
C GLU A 217 9.61 21.68 -13.24
N TYR A 218 9.10 20.42 -13.13
CA TYR A 218 9.36 19.31 -14.06
C TYR A 218 10.81 18.78 -14.08
N GLU A 219 11.65 19.16 -13.12
CA GLU A 219 12.97 18.55 -12.99
C GLU A 219 12.87 17.14 -12.39
N PHE A 220 13.30 16.13 -13.15
CA PHE A 220 13.40 14.74 -12.70
C PHE A 220 14.75 14.51 -12.04
N ASN A 221 14.74 14.46 -10.70
CA ASN A 221 15.92 14.14 -9.90
C ASN A 221 15.60 12.93 -9.00
N PRO A 222 16.29 11.80 -9.14
CA PRO A 222 16.08 10.61 -8.30
C PRO A 222 16.12 10.90 -6.79
N SER A 223 17.07 11.74 -6.35
CA SER A 223 17.18 12.16 -4.94
C SER A 223 15.97 12.98 -4.52
N GLY A 224 15.54 13.93 -5.34
CA GLY A 224 14.35 14.75 -5.09
C GLY A 224 13.06 13.90 -5.03
N ILE A 225 12.95 12.88 -5.88
CA ILE A 225 11.80 11.95 -5.86
C ILE A 225 11.80 11.11 -4.58
N CYS A 226 12.95 10.57 -4.18
CA CYS A 226 13.09 9.84 -2.92
C CYS A 226 12.76 10.74 -1.73
N LYS A 227 13.31 11.97 -1.69
CA LYS A 227 13.00 12.97 -0.66
C LYS A 227 11.49 13.22 -0.57
N TYR A 228 10.83 13.42 -1.72
CA TYR A 228 9.41 13.69 -1.79
C TYR A 228 8.56 12.51 -1.27
N LEU A 229 8.90 11.29 -1.66
CA LEU A 229 8.15 10.09 -1.25
C LEU A 229 8.45 9.64 0.19
N ILE A 230 9.58 10.04 0.76
CA ILE A 230 9.97 9.67 2.13
C ILE A 230 9.63 10.79 3.12
N LEU A 231 9.94 12.06 2.81
CA LEU A 231 10.02 13.15 3.77
C LEU A 231 9.03 14.31 3.53
N ASP A 232 8.22 14.32 2.47
CA ASP A 232 7.26 15.43 2.28
C ASP A 232 6.00 15.21 3.11
N GLU A 233 5.78 16.07 4.11
CA GLU A 233 4.65 15.99 5.04
C GLU A 233 3.29 16.30 4.40
N ARG A 234 3.25 16.82 3.18
CA ARG A 234 2.01 17.17 2.46
C ARG A 234 1.53 16.04 1.56
N LEU A 235 2.41 15.09 1.20
CA LEU A 235 2.04 13.98 0.33
C LEU A 235 1.35 12.87 1.14
N PRO A 236 0.05 12.57 0.91
CA PRO A 236 -0.69 11.57 1.70
C PRO A 236 -0.14 10.14 1.62
N ARG A 237 0.86 9.90 0.76
CA ARG A 237 1.51 8.60 0.57
C ARG A 237 3.01 8.62 0.89
N SER A 238 3.55 9.73 1.37
CA SER A 238 4.93 9.74 1.88
C SER A 238 5.04 8.93 3.18
N LEU A 239 6.25 8.47 3.48
CA LEU A 239 6.48 7.68 4.68
C LEU A 239 6.27 8.53 5.94
N ILE A 240 6.75 9.79 5.94
CA ILE A 240 6.59 10.69 7.08
C ILE A 240 5.12 11.05 7.32
N PHE A 241 4.34 11.35 6.26
CA PHE A 241 2.90 11.62 6.40
C PHE A 241 2.14 10.42 6.99
N CYS A 242 2.49 9.21 6.55
CA CYS A 242 1.88 8.00 7.10
C CYS A 242 2.24 7.81 8.58
N ASN A 243 3.49 8.05 8.96
CA ASN A 243 3.94 7.97 10.36
C ASN A 243 3.24 9.02 11.23
N LEU A 244 3.16 10.27 10.78
CA LEU A 244 2.41 11.33 11.45
C LEU A 244 0.95 10.92 11.64
N SER A 245 0.30 10.44 10.58
CA SER A 245 -1.10 10.01 10.65
C SER A 245 -1.31 8.84 11.61
N ILE A 246 -0.38 7.88 11.71
CA ILE A 246 -0.45 6.79 12.69
C ILE A 246 -0.30 7.35 14.11
N TYR A 247 0.68 8.23 14.34
CA TYR A 247 0.93 8.86 15.62
C TYR A 247 -0.29 9.67 16.09
N GLU A 248 -0.84 10.56 15.25
CA GLU A 248 -2.04 11.35 15.58
C GLU A 248 -3.24 10.49 15.93
N ASN A 249 -3.46 9.38 15.22
CA ASN A 249 -4.53 8.45 15.54
C ASN A 249 -4.28 7.73 16.88
N LEU A 250 -3.04 7.40 17.22
CA LEU A 250 -2.69 6.82 18.53
C LEU A 250 -2.83 7.83 19.67
N VAL A 251 -2.51 9.09 19.44
CA VAL A 251 -2.80 10.19 20.39
C VAL A 251 -4.30 10.30 20.63
N ALA A 252 -5.11 10.33 19.55
CA ALA A 252 -6.55 10.46 19.66
C ALA A 252 -7.20 9.29 20.41
N ILE A 253 -6.79 8.05 20.13
CA ILE A 253 -7.37 6.88 20.80
C ILE A 253 -6.89 6.75 22.25
N SER A 254 -5.67 7.21 22.57
CA SER A 254 -5.15 7.29 23.93
C SER A 254 -5.96 8.27 24.78
N LYS A 255 -6.29 9.42 24.21
CA LYS A 255 -7.22 10.40 24.87
C LYS A 255 -8.61 9.82 25.02
N TYR A 256 -9.13 9.11 24.01
CA TYR A 256 -10.47 8.53 24.06
C TYR A 256 -10.63 7.50 25.18
N TYR A 257 -9.59 6.70 25.44
CA TYR A 257 -9.60 5.67 26.49
C TYR A 257 -8.97 6.11 27.82
N ASP A 258 -8.48 7.35 27.90
CA ASP A 258 -7.68 7.85 29.04
C ASP A 258 -6.57 6.87 29.43
N LYS A 259 -5.81 6.43 28.41
CA LYS A 259 -4.80 5.37 28.60
C LYS A 259 -3.55 5.63 27.75
N ASN A 260 -2.39 5.48 28.40
CA ASN A 260 -1.12 5.54 27.71
C ASN A 260 -0.76 4.15 27.12
N PHE A 261 -0.86 4.00 25.80
CA PHE A 261 -0.55 2.77 25.08
C PHE A 261 0.94 2.67 24.74
N LYS A 262 1.49 1.45 24.76
CA LYS A 262 2.87 1.20 24.32
C LYS A 262 3.08 1.56 22.84
N SER A 263 2.06 1.34 22.02
CA SER A 263 2.06 1.72 20.60
C SER A 263 2.17 3.23 20.42
N LEU A 264 1.59 4.06 21.30
CA LEU A 264 1.75 5.51 21.25
C LEU A 264 3.22 5.91 21.45
N ILE A 265 3.85 5.44 22.54
CA ILE A 265 5.26 5.73 22.84
C ILE A 265 6.17 5.28 21.68
N ARG A 266 5.91 4.09 21.12
CA ARG A 266 6.68 3.57 19.98
C ARG A 266 6.48 4.39 18.71
N SER A 267 5.26 4.84 18.42
CA SER A 267 4.96 5.64 17.22
C SER A 267 5.53 7.04 17.31
N GLU A 268 5.50 7.66 18.50
CA GLU A 268 6.13 8.96 18.75
C GLU A 268 7.62 8.91 18.42
N LYS A 269 8.34 7.95 19.01
CA LYS A 269 9.76 7.75 18.72
C LYS A 269 10.03 7.49 17.25
N PHE A 270 9.19 6.69 16.58
CA PHE A 270 9.36 6.39 15.16
C PHE A 270 9.10 7.63 14.29
N TYR A 271 8.14 8.48 14.67
CA TYR A 271 7.89 9.74 13.97
C TYR A 271 9.02 10.75 14.18
N GLU A 272 9.55 10.87 15.41
CA GLU A 272 10.73 11.70 15.71
C GLU A 272 11.97 11.27 14.91
N GLU A 273 12.21 9.95 14.78
CA GLU A 273 13.27 9.42 13.93
C GLU A 273 13.11 9.90 12.47
N MET A 274 11.87 9.95 11.95
CA MET A 274 11.58 10.42 10.59
C MET A 274 11.72 11.95 10.44
N LEU A 275 11.35 12.73 11.46
CA LEU A 275 11.51 14.20 11.44
C LEU A 275 12.98 14.62 11.39
N ASN A 276 13.86 13.86 12.06
CA ASN A 276 15.30 14.14 12.10
C ASN A 276 16.08 13.49 10.95
N LEU A 277 15.37 12.84 10.01
CA LEU A 277 15.98 12.18 8.87
C LEU A 277 16.20 13.17 7.72
N THR A 278 17.37 13.10 7.10
CA THR A 278 17.66 13.81 5.85
C THR A 278 17.84 12.84 4.71
N ILE A 279 17.66 13.29 3.47
CA ILE A 279 17.78 12.40 2.32
C ILE A 279 19.23 11.94 2.10
N GLU A 280 20.19 12.75 2.49
CA GLU A 280 21.62 12.41 2.45
C GLU A 280 21.91 11.19 3.34
N LYS A 281 21.39 11.19 4.58
CA LYS A 281 21.52 10.04 5.51
C LYS A 281 20.87 8.77 4.95
N VAL A 282 19.75 8.89 4.23
CA VAL A 282 19.10 7.75 3.56
C VAL A 282 20.02 7.16 2.49
N PHE A 283 20.70 7.99 1.71
CA PHE A 283 21.62 7.52 0.67
C PHE A 283 22.95 7.03 1.24
N GLU A 284 23.43 7.61 2.35
CA GLU A 284 24.62 7.11 3.07
C GLU A 284 24.39 5.72 3.65
N GLU A 285 23.20 5.46 4.21
CA GLU A 285 22.79 4.12 4.68
C GLU A 285 22.57 3.14 3.52
N GLY A 286 22.14 3.63 2.37
CA GLY A 286 21.60 2.87 1.26
C GLY A 286 20.06 2.86 1.27
N LEU A 287 19.45 3.24 0.13
CA LEU A 287 17.99 3.33 0.04
C LEU A 287 17.30 1.98 0.37
N HIS A 288 17.83 0.87 -0.12
CA HIS A 288 17.28 -0.46 0.15
C HIS A 288 17.35 -0.81 1.64
N GLU A 289 18.51 -0.62 2.24
CA GLU A 289 18.79 -0.90 3.66
C GLU A 289 17.89 -0.05 4.56
N PHE A 290 17.74 1.22 4.24
CA PHE A 290 16.79 2.12 4.91
C PHE A 290 15.35 1.59 4.82
N LEU A 291 14.88 1.21 3.63
CA LEU A 291 13.51 0.71 3.42
C LEU A 291 13.25 -0.61 4.17
N VAL A 292 14.23 -1.53 4.18
CA VAL A 292 14.15 -2.78 4.95
C VAL A 292 14.04 -2.48 6.46
N ARG A 293 14.87 -1.58 6.97
CA ARG A 293 14.82 -1.13 8.39
C ARG A 293 13.49 -0.45 8.72
N TYR A 294 13.00 0.42 7.83
CA TYR A 294 11.72 1.10 7.97
C TYR A 294 10.55 0.10 8.05
N LEU A 295 10.49 -0.85 7.13
CA LEU A 295 9.46 -1.92 7.12
C LEU A 295 9.50 -2.77 8.38
N LYS A 296 10.68 -3.10 8.90
CA LYS A 296 10.84 -3.80 10.18
C LYS A 296 10.25 -2.99 11.35
N ASN A 297 10.54 -1.69 11.42
CA ASN A 297 10.01 -0.80 12.44
C ASN A 297 8.48 -0.67 12.35
N LEU A 298 7.95 -0.56 11.13
CA LEU A 298 6.50 -0.50 10.88
C LEU A 298 5.80 -1.81 11.31
N PHE A 299 6.41 -2.96 11.03
CA PHE A 299 5.90 -4.26 11.45
C PHE A 299 5.88 -4.39 12.99
N ILE A 300 6.96 -3.97 13.67
CA ILE A 300 7.02 -3.95 15.15
C ILE A 300 5.90 -3.07 15.71
N LEU A 301 5.70 -1.86 15.17
CA LEU A 301 4.63 -0.96 15.59
C LEU A 301 3.25 -1.59 15.40
N SER A 302 3.00 -2.23 14.24
CA SER A 302 1.75 -2.95 13.98
C SER A 302 1.49 -4.05 15.03
N THR A 303 2.52 -4.83 15.36
CA THR A 303 2.42 -5.91 16.37
C THR A 303 2.11 -5.36 17.78
N ILE A 304 2.70 -4.22 18.15
CA ILE A 304 2.41 -3.56 19.43
C ILE A 304 0.96 -3.05 19.45
N ILE A 305 0.46 -2.47 18.35
CA ILE A 305 -0.95 -2.06 18.20
C ILE A 305 -1.87 -3.28 18.41
N GLU A 306 -1.60 -4.40 17.73
CA GLU A 306 -2.39 -5.63 17.87
C GLU A 306 -2.42 -6.13 19.31
N THR A 307 -1.31 -5.99 20.04
CA THR A 307 -1.20 -6.37 21.46
C THR A 307 -1.96 -5.41 22.37
N ASP A 308 -1.80 -4.09 22.19
CA ASP A 308 -2.44 -3.06 23.02
C ASP A 308 -3.97 -3.12 22.92
N PHE A 309 -4.49 -3.37 21.70
CA PHE A 309 -5.92 -3.49 21.43
C PHE A 309 -6.46 -4.92 21.51
N ARG A 310 -5.63 -5.89 21.93
CA ARG A 310 -6.00 -7.29 22.20
C ARG A 310 -6.69 -8.00 21.03
N PHE A 311 -6.13 -7.91 19.83
CA PHE A 311 -6.74 -8.49 18.62
C PHE A 311 -6.95 -10.01 18.69
N TYR A 312 -6.18 -10.70 19.51
CA TYR A 312 -6.19 -12.18 19.65
C TYR A 312 -6.92 -12.69 20.89
N LYS A 313 -7.65 -11.82 21.60
CA LYS A 313 -8.38 -12.20 22.83
C LYS A 313 -9.87 -12.10 22.69
#